data_ad960358d356d0d8fb993c154c3d96a5
#
_entry.id   ad960358d356d0d8fb993c154c3d96a5
#
_cell.length_a   1.000
_cell.length_b   1.000
_cell.length_c   1.000
_cell.angle_alpha   90.00
_cell.angle_beta   90.00
_cell.angle_gamma   90.00
#
_symmetry.space_group_name_H-M   'P 1'
#
loop_
_entity.id
_entity.type
_entity.pdbx_description
1 polymer ?
#
loop_
_entity_poly.entity_id
_entity_poly.type
_entity_poly.pdbx_seq_one_letter_code
_entity_poly.pdbx_strand_id
1 'polypeptide(L)'
;MFEKKTLGERPIVCFLLGLPFFLGAYRVGEAVWLTLLPQALLICGAIFWALPIANWVGTLAGGFYFGGERFSKSPPNYSAAEGLVASGCYEQAIQAYDNIAADHPYEITPHLQVMKIWITKLQNPQAAADAYTNAMTKIRGAQNRKKFDRMARNDYSKHIQFG
;
A
#
# COMPACT_ATOMS: atom_id res chain seq x y z
N MET A 1 5.50 6.62 24.12
CA MET A 1 4.06 6.82 23.83
C MET A 1 3.95 8.14 23.06
N PHE A 2 4.21 8.15 21.75
CA PHE A 2 4.11 9.35 20.91
C PHE A 2 2.72 9.40 20.33
N GLU A 3 1.93 10.34 20.83
CA GLU A 3 0.58 10.62 20.41
C GLU A 3 0.58 11.07 18.93
N LYS A 4 -0.03 10.27 18.07
CA LYS A 4 -0.33 10.60 16.67
C LYS A 4 -1.40 11.70 16.60
N LYS A 5 -1.05 12.92 17.02
CA LYS A 5 -1.95 14.06 16.92
C LYS A 5 -1.89 14.61 15.49
N THR A 6 -2.86 14.20 14.74
CA THR A 6 -3.59 14.87 13.66
C THR A 6 -2.78 15.64 12.61
N LEU A 7 -2.43 14.95 11.53
CA LEU A 7 -1.98 15.54 10.26
C LEU A 7 -3.05 16.49 9.64
N GLY A 8 -4.28 16.48 10.15
CA GLY A 8 -5.40 17.28 9.63
C GLY A 8 -5.41 18.76 10.01
N GLU A 9 -4.74 19.14 11.12
CA GLU A 9 -4.77 20.54 11.61
C GLU A 9 -3.66 21.42 11.03
N ARG A 10 -2.60 20.83 10.48
CA ARG A 10 -1.46 21.58 9.93
C ARG A 10 -1.81 22.48 8.73
N PRO A 11 -2.66 22.10 7.76
CA PRO A 11 -3.01 22.99 6.65
C PRO A 11 -3.79 24.22 7.11
N ILE A 12 -4.62 24.12 8.14
CA ILE A 12 -5.41 25.24 8.67
C ILE A 12 -4.48 26.28 9.33
N VAL A 13 -3.49 25.83 10.09
CA VAL A 13 -2.51 26.71 10.74
C VAL A 13 -1.64 27.43 9.69
N CYS A 14 -1.22 26.75 8.63
CA CYS A 14 -0.48 27.35 7.53
C CYS A 14 -1.34 28.38 6.77
N PHE A 15 -2.64 28.11 6.60
CA PHE A 15 -3.58 29.01 5.96
C PHE A 15 -3.75 30.29 6.78
N LEU A 16 -3.93 30.18 8.09
CA LEU A 16 -4.10 31.32 9.00
C LEU A 16 -2.83 32.18 9.14
N LEU A 17 -1.65 31.57 9.11
CA LEU A 17 -0.38 32.28 9.16
C LEU A 17 -0.02 32.98 7.85
N GLY A 18 -0.47 32.47 6.69
CA GLY A 18 -0.25 33.09 5.38
C GLY A 18 -1.13 34.30 5.10
N LEU A 19 -2.32 34.37 5.70
CA LEU A 19 -3.31 35.42 5.45
C LEU A 19 -2.83 36.82 5.79
N PRO A 20 -2.17 37.09 6.94
CA PRO A 20 -1.63 38.44 7.28
C PRO A 20 -0.54 38.91 6.32
N PHE A 21 0.24 37.99 5.71
CA PHE A 21 1.25 38.36 4.70
C PHE A 21 0.61 38.89 3.40
N PHE A 22 -0.50 38.26 2.96
CA PHE A 22 -1.23 38.76 1.79
C PHE A 22 -1.91 40.10 2.03
N LEU A 23 -2.51 40.27 3.20
CA LEU A 23 -3.13 41.54 3.59
C LEU A 23 -2.10 42.68 3.77
N GLY A 24 -0.91 42.37 4.29
CA GLY A 24 0.21 43.31 4.41
C GLY A 24 0.73 43.78 3.05
N ALA A 25 0.89 42.89 2.09
CA ALA A 25 1.34 43.18 0.74
C ALA A 25 0.37 44.10 -0.03
N TYR A 26 -0.94 43.97 0.19
CA TYR A 26 -1.96 44.80 -0.47
C TYR A 26 -1.96 46.27 0.01
N ARG A 27 -1.60 46.55 1.29
CA ARG A 27 -1.60 47.87 1.89
C ARG A 27 -0.36 48.74 1.59
N VAL A 28 0.74 48.12 1.15
CA VAL A 28 2.05 48.78 0.97
C VAL A 28 2.27 49.28 -0.47
N GLY A 29 1.30 49.10 -1.37
CA GLY A 29 1.42 49.33 -2.82
C GLY A 29 1.58 50.77 -3.31
N GLU A 30 1.62 51.80 -2.44
CA GLU A 30 1.62 53.20 -2.91
C GLU A 30 2.98 53.90 -2.96
N ALA A 31 4.08 53.26 -2.52
CA ALA A 31 5.41 53.87 -2.56
C ALA A 31 6.33 53.16 -3.57
N VAL A 32 6.80 53.87 -4.60
CA VAL A 32 7.52 53.28 -5.76
C VAL A 32 8.80 52.51 -5.39
N TRP A 33 9.49 52.86 -4.35
CA TRP A 33 10.70 52.17 -3.88
C TRP A 33 10.40 51.00 -2.90
N LEU A 34 9.15 50.90 -2.44
CA LEU A 34 8.64 49.80 -1.63
C LEU A 34 7.99 48.66 -2.50
N THR A 35 8.03 48.77 -3.82
CA THR A 35 7.44 47.76 -4.73
C THR A 35 8.13 46.39 -4.65
N LEU A 36 9.41 46.36 -4.28
CA LEU A 36 10.17 45.13 -4.09
C LEU A 36 9.73 44.33 -2.84
N LEU A 37 9.30 45.05 -1.80
CA LEU A 37 8.90 44.44 -0.53
C LEU A 37 7.57 43.63 -0.64
N PRO A 38 6.50 44.16 -1.27
CA PRO A 38 5.29 43.38 -1.51
C PRO A 38 5.52 42.20 -2.49
N GLN A 39 6.42 42.33 -3.48
CA GLN A 39 6.77 41.23 -4.38
C GLN A 39 7.50 40.10 -3.63
N ALA A 40 8.44 40.43 -2.76
CA ALA A 40 9.13 39.48 -1.91
C ALA A 40 8.13 38.74 -0.96
N LEU A 41 7.21 39.51 -0.36
CA LEU A 41 6.15 38.94 0.49
C LEU A 41 5.19 38.05 -0.28
N LEU A 42 4.83 38.38 -1.52
CA LEU A 42 4.01 37.54 -2.38
C LEU A 42 4.73 36.23 -2.75
N ILE A 43 6.02 36.30 -3.07
CA ILE A 43 6.83 35.10 -3.39
C ILE A 43 6.95 34.19 -2.16
N CYS A 44 7.26 34.76 -1.00
CA CYS A 44 7.31 33.98 0.25
C CYS A 44 5.95 33.39 0.61
N GLY A 45 4.86 34.14 0.43
CA GLY A 45 3.50 33.67 0.62
C GLY A 45 3.15 32.53 -0.35
N ALA A 46 3.51 32.65 -1.62
CA ALA A 46 3.28 31.62 -2.63
C ALA A 46 4.04 30.33 -2.34
N ILE A 47 5.31 30.42 -1.91
CA ILE A 47 6.12 29.26 -1.51
C ILE A 47 5.48 28.57 -0.29
N PHE A 48 5.03 29.35 0.70
CA PHE A 48 4.41 28.81 1.91
C PHE A 48 3.08 28.09 1.62
N TRP A 49 2.35 28.55 0.60
CA TRP A 49 1.09 27.93 0.17
C TRP A 49 1.27 26.80 -0.83
N ALA A 50 2.34 26.82 -1.62
CA ALA A 50 2.63 25.79 -2.61
C ALA A 50 2.82 24.40 -1.97
N LEU A 51 3.47 24.32 -0.81
CA LEU A 51 3.73 23.06 -0.12
C LEU A 51 2.46 22.35 0.35
N PRO A 52 1.51 22.98 1.07
CA PRO A 52 0.27 22.33 1.48
C PRO A 52 -0.64 22.02 0.29
N ILE A 53 -0.68 22.88 -0.74
CA ILE A 53 -1.47 22.64 -1.97
C ILE A 53 -0.88 21.46 -2.74
N ALA A 54 0.43 21.38 -2.93
CA ALA A 54 1.09 20.28 -3.61
C ALA A 54 0.86 18.95 -2.88
N ASN A 55 0.91 18.96 -1.55
CA ASN A 55 0.62 17.76 -0.76
C ASN A 55 -0.85 17.35 -0.85
N TRP A 56 -1.78 18.31 -0.86
CA TRP A 56 -3.21 18.03 -1.00
C TRP A 56 -3.58 17.53 -2.40
N VAL A 57 -3.05 18.14 -3.45
CA VAL A 57 -3.21 17.70 -4.84
C VAL A 57 -2.52 16.35 -5.05
N GLY A 58 -1.34 16.14 -4.47
CA GLY A 58 -0.63 14.86 -4.53
C GLY A 58 -1.40 13.71 -3.89
N THR A 59 -2.07 13.96 -2.76
CA THR A 59 -2.91 12.93 -2.11
C THR A 59 -4.19 12.65 -2.90
N LEU A 60 -4.81 13.66 -3.51
CA LEU A 60 -5.96 13.50 -4.40
C LEU A 60 -5.57 12.75 -5.67
N ALA A 61 -4.52 13.19 -6.36
CA ALA A 61 -4.05 12.56 -7.59
C ALA A 61 -3.53 11.14 -7.31
N GLY A 62 -2.78 10.93 -6.22
CA GLY A 62 -2.31 9.60 -5.82
C GLY A 62 -3.46 8.63 -5.55
N GLY A 63 -4.54 9.08 -4.91
CA GLY A 63 -5.74 8.27 -4.69
C GLY A 63 -6.46 7.90 -5.99
N PHE A 64 -6.45 8.76 -7.01
CA PHE A 64 -7.06 8.50 -8.30
C PHE A 64 -6.22 7.58 -9.19
N TYR A 65 -4.89 7.77 -9.24
CA TYR A 65 -4.00 7.01 -10.10
C TYR A 65 -3.56 5.67 -9.50
N PHE A 66 -3.43 5.58 -8.19
CA PHE A 66 -2.96 4.36 -7.49
C PHE A 66 -4.07 3.61 -6.78
N GLY A 67 -5.35 3.90 -7.12
CA GLY A 67 -6.50 3.12 -6.64
C GLY A 67 -6.51 2.93 -5.14
N GLY A 68 -6.46 4.03 -4.37
CA GLY A 68 -6.81 4.13 -2.94
C GLY A 68 -6.61 2.95 -1.97
N GLU A 69 -5.85 1.92 -2.34
CA GLU A 69 -5.42 0.90 -1.39
C GLU A 69 -4.43 1.56 -0.43
N ARG A 70 -4.98 2.09 0.66
CA ARG A 70 -4.18 2.44 1.83
C ARG A 70 -3.47 1.17 2.25
N PHE A 71 -2.21 1.02 1.88
CA PHE A 71 -1.34 0.01 2.44
C PHE A 71 -1.23 0.29 3.95
N SER A 72 -2.20 -0.16 4.69
CA SER A 72 -2.23 -0.06 6.15
C SER A 72 -1.15 -0.93 6.78
N LYS A 73 -0.57 -1.82 5.98
CA LYS A 73 0.48 -2.74 6.38
C LYS A 73 1.56 -2.78 5.27
N SER A 74 2.83 -2.86 5.66
CA SER A 74 3.94 -3.05 4.74
C SER A 74 3.68 -4.26 3.81
N PRO A 75 4.04 -4.19 2.51
CA PRO A 75 3.88 -5.34 1.62
C PRO A 75 4.61 -6.56 2.19
N PRO A 76 4.06 -7.78 1.98
CA PRO A 76 4.66 -8.99 2.52
C PRO A 76 6.05 -9.22 1.92
N ASN A 77 7.01 -9.60 2.78
CA ASN A 77 8.35 -9.94 2.35
C ASN A 77 8.45 -11.47 2.17
N TYR A 78 8.67 -11.91 0.93
CA TYR A 78 8.78 -13.32 0.56
C TYR A 78 10.19 -13.86 0.56
N SER A 79 11.24 -13.01 0.70
CA SER A 79 12.65 -13.39 0.53
C SER A 79 13.07 -14.55 1.40
N ALA A 80 12.62 -14.59 2.65
CA ALA A 80 12.94 -15.69 3.57
C ALA A 80 12.33 -17.02 3.13
N ALA A 81 11.05 -17.02 2.73
CA ALA A 81 10.36 -18.21 2.26
C ALA A 81 10.95 -18.71 0.92
N GLU A 82 11.27 -17.80 0.01
CA GLU A 82 11.93 -18.14 -1.28
C GLU A 82 13.34 -18.71 -1.05
N GLY A 83 14.10 -18.19 -0.09
CA GLY A 83 15.39 -18.73 0.30
C GLY A 83 15.30 -20.16 0.82
N LEU A 84 14.26 -20.48 1.59
CA LEU A 84 13.98 -21.85 2.06
C LEU A 84 13.61 -22.78 0.91
N VAL A 85 12.84 -22.32 -0.07
CA VAL A 85 12.54 -23.10 -1.28
C VAL A 85 13.82 -23.36 -2.09
N ALA A 86 14.69 -22.38 -2.23
CA ALA A 86 15.96 -22.51 -2.96
C ALA A 86 16.93 -23.48 -2.27
N SER A 87 16.92 -23.53 -0.94
CA SER A 87 17.74 -24.47 -0.14
C SER A 87 17.13 -25.88 -0.04
N GLY A 88 15.92 -26.11 -0.61
CA GLY A 88 15.26 -27.41 -0.54
C GLY A 88 14.51 -27.70 0.75
N CYS A 89 14.43 -26.73 1.67
CA CYS A 89 13.75 -26.86 2.97
C CYS A 89 12.23 -26.58 2.78
N TYR A 90 11.54 -27.46 2.03
CA TYR A 90 10.17 -27.21 1.56
C TYR A 90 9.13 -27.11 2.67
N GLU A 91 9.23 -27.94 3.72
CA GLU A 91 8.32 -27.90 4.86
C GLU A 91 8.41 -26.56 5.63
N GLN A 92 9.65 -26.09 5.83
CA GLN A 92 9.88 -24.79 6.48
C GLN A 92 9.41 -23.63 5.60
N ALA A 93 9.58 -23.75 4.28
CA ALA A 93 9.07 -22.77 3.33
C ALA A 93 7.53 -22.69 3.37
N ILE A 94 6.83 -23.82 3.44
CA ILE A 94 5.37 -23.87 3.58
C ILE A 94 4.94 -23.15 4.86
N GLN A 95 5.59 -23.43 6.00
CA GLN A 95 5.29 -22.75 7.26
C GLN A 95 5.55 -21.24 7.18
N ALA A 96 6.64 -20.82 6.52
CA ALA A 96 6.94 -19.41 6.31
C ALA A 96 5.87 -18.71 5.47
N TYR A 97 5.39 -19.34 4.38
CA TYR A 97 4.29 -18.81 3.58
C TYR A 97 2.96 -18.79 4.35
N ASP A 98 2.68 -19.79 5.17
CA ASP A 98 1.48 -19.81 6.03
C ASP A 98 1.49 -18.68 7.06
N ASN A 99 2.64 -18.37 7.63
CA ASN A 99 2.81 -17.22 8.53
C ASN A 99 2.56 -15.90 7.81
N ILE A 100 3.10 -15.75 6.59
CA ILE A 100 2.84 -14.56 5.75
C ILE A 100 1.34 -14.44 5.43
N ALA A 101 0.67 -15.55 5.11
CA ALA A 101 -0.77 -15.58 4.83
C ALA A 101 -1.60 -15.19 6.06
N ALA A 102 -1.19 -15.61 7.26
CA ALA A 102 -1.85 -15.24 8.51
C ALA A 102 -1.72 -13.73 8.78
N ASP A 103 -0.54 -13.17 8.51
CA ASP A 103 -0.27 -11.74 8.66
C ASP A 103 -0.98 -10.90 7.60
N HIS A 104 -1.19 -11.43 6.39
CA HIS A 104 -1.77 -10.75 5.25
C HIS A 104 -2.97 -11.51 4.67
N PRO A 105 -4.14 -11.57 5.37
CA PRO A 105 -5.26 -12.43 5.02
C PRO A 105 -6.01 -12.04 3.72
N TYR A 106 -5.65 -10.91 3.12
CA TYR A 106 -6.19 -10.49 1.81
C TYR A 106 -5.29 -10.90 0.64
N GLU A 107 -4.05 -11.36 0.95
CA GLU A 107 -3.09 -11.79 -0.05
C GLU A 107 -3.35 -13.22 -0.49
N ILE A 108 -3.29 -13.45 -1.81
CA ILE A 108 -3.49 -14.76 -2.41
C ILE A 108 -2.16 -15.46 -2.76
N THR A 109 -1.11 -14.68 -2.95
CA THR A 109 0.21 -15.14 -3.41
C THR A 109 0.81 -16.22 -2.52
N PRO A 110 0.85 -16.11 -1.17
CA PRO A 110 1.44 -17.14 -0.33
C PRO A 110 0.73 -18.48 -0.46
N HIS A 111 -0.61 -18.48 -0.58
CA HIS A 111 -1.38 -19.71 -0.76
C HIS A 111 -1.07 -20.39 -2.10
N LEU A 112 -0.89 -19.64 -3.18
CA LEU A 112 -0.49 -20.19 -4.48
C LEU A 112 0.93 -20.77 -4.43
N GLN A 113 1.87 -20.15 -3.70
CA GLN A 113 3.22 -20.69 -3.55
C GLN A 113 3.23 -22.00 -2.76
N VAL A 114 2.42 -22.13 -1.71
CA VAL A 114 2.26 -23.38 -0.95
C VAL A 114 1.75 -24.50 -1.89
N MET A 115 0.70 -24.25 -2.67
CA MET A 115 0.19 -25.23 -3.65
C MET A 115 1.27 -25.62 -4.67
N LYS A 116 2.02 -24.63 -5.19
CA LYS A 116 3.12 -24.84 -6.12
C LYS A 116 4.19 -25.76 -5.54
N ILE A 117 4.59 -25.57 -4.28
CA ILE A 117 5.59 -26.42 -3.61
C ILE A 117 5.07 -27.84 -3.51
N TRP A 118 3.82 -28.05 -3.07
CA TRP A 118 3.22 -29.38 -2.97
C TRP A 118 3.19 -30.13 -4.31
N ILE A 119 2.85 -29.43 -5.40
CA ILE A 119 2.74 -30.06 -6.73
C ILE A 119 4.11 -30.29 -7.36
N THR A 120 4.98 -29.24 -7.37
CA THR A 120 6.19 -29.28 -8.20
C THR A 120 7.41 -29.85 -7.48
N LYS A 121 7.47 -29.73 -6.15
CA LYS A 121 8.63 -30.16 -5.35
C LYS A 121 8.37 -31.42 -4.57
N LEU A 122 7.24 -31.52 -3.93
CA LEU A 122 6.87 -32.67 -3.10
C LEU A 122 6.03 -33.70 -3.85
N GLN A 123 5.59 -33.38 -5.08
CA GLN A 123 4.79 -34.27 -5.96
C GLN A 123 3.57 -34.90 -5.25
N ASN A 124 2.96 -34.13 -4.35
CA ASN A 124 1.80 -34.56 -3.57
C ASN A 124 0.55 -33.73 -3.93
N PRO A 125 -0.22 -34.17 -4.95
CA PRO A 125 -1.41 -33.45 -5.40
C PRO A 125 -2.53 -33.44 -4.35
N GLN A 126 -2.59 -34.46 -3.47
CA GLN A 126 -3.59 -34.49 -2.41
C GLN A 126 -3.36 -33.38 -1.38
N ALA A 127 -2.12 -33.22 -0.91
CA ALA A 127 -1.77 -32.11 0.01
C ALA A 127 -1.97 -30.74 -0.64
N ALA A 128 -1.80 -30.62 -1.96
CA ALA A 128 -2.11 -29.41 -2.69
C ALA A 128 -3.63 -29.12 -2.74
N ALA A 129 -4.48 -30.15 -2.87
CA ALA A 129 -5.94 -30.02 -2.80
C ALA A 129 -6.40 -29.60 -1.39
N ASP A 130 -5.79 -30.16 -0.35
CA ASP A 130 -6.04 -29.77 1.04
C ASP A 130 -5.60 -28.31 1.30
N ALA A 131 -4.45 -27.92 0.76
CA ALA A 131 -3.96 -26.53 0.82
C ALA A 131 -4.91 -25.56 0.10
N TYR A 132 -5.46 -25.94 -1.06
CA TYR A 132 -6.47 -25.15 -1.75
C TYR A 132 -7.72 -24.94 -0.90
N THR A 133 -8.27 -26.01 -0.34
CA THR A 133 -9.47 -25.96 0.51
C THR A 133 -9.25 -25.08 1.74
N ASN A 134 -8.09 -25.23 2.38
CA ASN A 134 -7.68 -24.40 3.51
C ASN A 134 -7.53 -22.91 3.13
N ALA A 135 -6.92 -22.62 1.96
CA ALA A 135 -6.79 -21.26 1.45
C ALA A 135 -8.16 -20.60 1.21
N MET A 136 -9.13 -21.34 0.64
CA MET A 136 -10.49 -20.84 0.39
C MET A 136 -11.22 -20.43 1.67
N THR A 137 -10.90 -21.03 2.79
CA THR A 137 -11.48 -20.66 4.10
C THR A 137 -10.75 -19.48 4.74
N LYS A 138 -9.42 -19.39 4.58
CA LYS A 138 -8.57 -18.36 5.21
C LYS A 138 -8.57 -17.03 4.50
N ILE A 139 -8.66 -17.02 3.15
CA ILE A 139 -8.61 -15.77 2.36
C ILE A 139 -9.82 -14.89 2.68
N ARG A 140 -9.55 -13.64 3.09
CA ARG A 140 -10.59 -12.64 3.32
C ARG A 140 -10.96 -11.91 2.03
N GLY A 141 -12.26 -11.67 1.86
CA GLY A 141 -12.81 -10.97 0.70
C GLY A 141 -13.27 -11.91 -0.41
N ALA A 142 -14.56 -11.79 -0.80
CA ALA A 142 -15.16 -12.65 -1.84
C ALA A 142 -14.46 -12.49 -3.20
N GLN A 143 -13.98 -11.30 -3.52
CA GLN A 143 -13.27 -11.02 -4.77
C GLN A 143 -11.90 -11.69 -4.80
N ASN A 144 -11.16 -11.66 -3.69
CA ASN A 144 -9.85 -12.32 -3.59
C ASN A 144 -10.00 -13.84 -3.66
N ARG A 145 -11.03 -14.42 -3.02
CA ARG A 145 -11.34 -15.85 -3.15
C ARG A 145 -11.65 -16.25 -4.59
N LYS A 146 -12.45 -15.46 -5.32
CA LYS A 146 -12.74 -15.70 -6.74
C LYS A 146 -11.48 -15.61 -7.61
N LYS A 147 -10.61 -14.63 -7.31
CA LYS A 147 -9.34 -14.45 -8.02
C LYS A 147 -8.42 -15.65 -7.76
N PHE A 148 -8.28 -16.06 -6.50
CA PHE A 148 -7.48 -17.22 -6.10
C PHE A 148 -7.98 -18.50 -6.78
N ASP A 149 -9.31 -18.81 -6.70
CA ASP A 149 -9.92 -19.97 -7.35
C ASP A 149 -9.62 -20.00 -8.86
N ARG A 150 -9.80 -18.87 -9.56
CA ARG A 150 -9.49 -18.76 -10.98
C ARG A 150 -8.03 -19.07 -11.30
N MET A 151 -7.10 -18.50 -10.52
CA MET A 151 -5.67 -18.72 -10.72
C MET A 151 -5.27 -20.16 -10.40
N ALA A 152 -5.76 -20.69 -9.29
CA ALA A 152 -5.49 -22.07 -8.90
C ALA A 152 -6.01 -23.08 -9.93
N ARG A 153 -7.22 -22.91 -10.44
CA ARG A 153 -7.79 -23.78 -11.49
C ARG A 153 -7.03 -23.64 -12.82
N ASN A 154 -6.64 -22.43 -13.19
CA ASN A 154 -5.90 -22.22 -14.43
C ASN A 154 -4.52 -22.89 -14.40
N ASP A 155 -3.80 -22.74 -13.29
CA ASP A 155 -2.41 -23.17 -13.20
C ASP A 155 -2.29 -24.67 -12.82
N TYR A 156 -3.26 -25.23 -12.08
CA TYR A 156 -3.12 -26.54 -11.45
C TYR A 156 -4.25 -27.54 -11.79
N SER A 157 -5.19 -27.21 -12.70
CA SER A 157 -6.29 -28.11 -13.08
C SER A 157 -5.86 -29.47 -13.63
N LYS A 158 -4.64 -29.55 -14.17
CA LYS A 158 -4.07 -30.82 -14.66
C LYS A 158 -3.56 -31.74 -13.54
N HIS A 159 -3.33 -31.20 -12.35
CA HIS A 159 -2.70 -31.90 -11.23
C HIS A 159 -3.66 -32.14 -10.06
N ILE A 160 -4.72 -31.36 -9.96
CA ILE A 160 -5.66 -31.39 -8.83
C ILE A 160 -7.09 -31.48 -9.36
N GLN A 161 -7.88 -32.40 -8.80
CA GLN A 161 -9.32 -32.39 -8.99
C GLN A 161 -9.95 -31.43 -7.98
N PHE A 162 -10.40 -30.28 -8.48
CA PHE A 162 -11.15 -29.33 -7.69
C PHE A 162 -12.59 -29.80 -7.55
N GLY A 163 -13.03 -30.10 -6.32
CA GLY A 163 -14.40 -30.45 -6.01
C GLY A 163 -15.38 -29.27 -6.14
#